data_dc2d40a530e726035c30be5210c4cab1
#
_entry.id   dc2d40a530e726035c30be5210c4cab1
#
_cell.length_a   1.000
_cell.length_b   1.000
_cell.length_c   1.000
_cell.angle_alpha   90.00
_cell.angle_beta   90.00
_cell.angle_gamma   90.00
#
_symmetry.space_group_name_H-M   'P 1'
#
loop_
_entity.id
_entity.type
_entity.pdbx_description
1 polymer ?
#
loop_
_entity_poly.entity_id
_entity_poly.type
_entity_poly.pdbx_seq_one_letter_code
_entity_poly.pdbx_strand_id
1 'polypeptide(L)'
;MVKVVIDLRMVRGPLHGIARYALELARRIPPLEPGWQFVGLVGPDGVPDDLGELAPRIPLVRCSAEFLSPLEQPALAAALLKQRPELFHATSFSVPALWPGPLVATLHDANHLALNESRSRTRTAYYQLVVGPRARRAKALVTVSEFSRGEVSRHLSIAPERLQVIANGVDASFRVPPESELEDFRARRGLPARYFGAIGSIKPHKNLGVLQPIAASLPAPLVLLAGRGARRALGFDESIIELSPLPDADLVRFYAGAVGVLVPSYYEGFGLPALEAMACGGPVVAADAGAHPEVVGAAGLLVPAHDPQAWKIAAQRLFRDDDLRASLSAAGVARAARFSWDDCAQKTLQVYRRALGMS
;
A
#
# COMPACT_ATOMS: atom_id res chain seq x y z
N MET A 1 20.88 20.10 16.91
CA MET A 1 19.47 19.88 16.49
C MET A 1 19.48 18.69 15.55
N VAL A 2 18.73 17.63 15.84
CA VAL A 2 18.69 16.42 15.00
C VAL A 2 18.02 16.75 13.67
N LYS A 3 18.67 16.39 12.56
CA LYS A 3 18.11 16.54 11.21
C LYS A 3 17.80 15.16 10.64
N VAL A 4 16.55 14.94 10.27
CA VAL A 4 16.06 13.72 9.62
C VAL A 4 15.66 14.04 8.18
N VAL A 5 16.17 13.26 7.23
CA VAL A 5 15.72 13.31 5.82
C VAL A 5 14.81 12.12 5.57
N ILE A 6 13.58 12.38 5.09
CA ILE A 6 12.60 11.37 4.72
C ILE A 6 12.56 11.29 3.19
N ASP A 7 12.69 10.09 2.64
CA ASP A 7 12.65 9.85 1.19
C ASP A 7 11.19 9.90 0.68
N LEU A 8 10.87 10.92 -0.10
CA LEU A 8 9.56 11.14 -0.72
C LEU A 8 9.60 10.97 -2.24
N ARG A 9 10.69 10.44 -2.81
CA ARG A 9 10.86 10.31 -4.27
C ARG A 9 9.85 9.35 -4.92
N MET A 10 9.18 8.50 -4.12
CA MET A 10 8.09 7.64 -4.58
C MET A 10 6.73 8.36 -4.65
N VAL A 11 6.61 9.55 -4.06
CA VAL A 11 5.38 10.36 -4.12
C VAL A 11 5.38 11.14 -5.44
N ARG A 12 4.84 10.51 -6.46
CA ARG A 12 4.71 11.06 -7.80
C ARG A 12 3.53 10.42 -8.54
N GLY A 13 2.76 11.20 -9.27
CA GLY A 13 1.56 10.74 -9.97
C GLY A 13 0.49 10.19 -9.02
N PRO A 14 -0.37 9.30 -9.47
CA PRO A 14 -1.40 8.69 -8.62
C PRO A 14 -0.79 7.98 -7.41
N LEU A 15 -1.31 8.27 -6.21
CA LEU A 15 -0.80 7.69 -4.96
C LEU A 15 -0.99 6.17 -4.94
N HIS A 16 0.09 5.44 -4.85
CA HIS A 16 0.11 4.00 -4.56
C HIS A 16 0.55 3.77 -3.12
N GLY A 17 0.42 2.55 -2.60
CA GLY A 17 0.61 2.25 -1.18
C GLY A 17 1.92 2.77 -0.56
N ILE A 18 3.07 2.63 -1.27
CA ILE A 18 4.37 3.13 -0.79
C ILE A 18 4.40 4.67 -0.78
N ALA A 19 3.83 5.31 -1.81
CA ALA A 19 3.74 6.77 -1.86
C ALA A 19 2.87 7.31 -0.72
N ARG A 20 1.71 6.69 -0.48
CA ARG A 20 0.83 7.02 0.65
C ARG A 20 1.56 6.86 1.98
N TYR A 21 2.25 5.75 2.21
CA TYR A 21 3.08 5.54 3.41
C TYR A 21 4.08 6.68 3.65
N ALA A 22 4.88 7.02 2.63
CA ALA A 22 5.88 8.07 2.73
C ALA A 22 5.26 9.44 3.05
N LEU A 23 4.14 9.76 2.37
CA LEU A 23 3.39 11.00 2.56
C LEU A 23 2.81 11.09 3.98
N GLU A 24 2.19 10.01 4.47
CA GLU A 24 1.58 9.97 5.79
C GLU A 24 2.60 10.12 6.92
N LEU A 25 3.78 9.51 6.78
CA LEU A 25 4.87 9.72 7.74
C LEU A 25 5.38 11.17 7.71
N ALA A 26 5.56 11.75 6.52
CA ALA A 26 6.02 13.12 6.39
C ALA A 26 5.03 14.17 6.93
N ARG A 27 3.73 13.86 6.91
CA ARG A 27 2.68 14.71 7.51
C ARG A 27 2.64 14.61 9.04
N ARG A 28 2.85 13.42 9.60
CA ARG A 28 2.56 13.11 11.01
C ARG A 28 3.78 13.13 11.93
N ILE A 29 4.95 12.72 11.44
CA ILE A 29 6.14 12.66 12.31
C ILE A 29 6.63 14.03 12.75
N PRO A 30 6.76 15.05 11.87
CA PRO A 30 7.31 16.35 12.28
C PRO A 30 6.57 17.02 13.44
N PRO A 31 5.24 17.03 13.51
CA PRO A 31 4.52 17.60 14.66
C PRO A 31 4.77 16.86 15.98
N LEU A 32 5.13 15.56 15.94
CA LEU A 32 5.40 14.76 17.14
C LEU A 32 6.76 15.06 17.78
N GLU A 33 7.67 15.69 17.01
CA GLU A 33 9.04 15.99 17.46
C GLU A 33 9.48 17.36 16.96
N PRO A 34 8.87 18.47 17.51
CA PRO A 34 9.12 19.83 17.02
C PRO A 34 10.55 20.33 17.26
N GLY A 35 11.30 19.67 18.14
CA GLY A 35 12.72 19.95 18.39
C GLY A 35 13.67 19.46 17.30
N TRP A 36 13.19 18.67 16.34
CA TRP A 36 13.99 18.14 15.24
C TRP A 36 13.72 18.89 13.93
N GLN A 37 14.70 18.88 13.05
CA GLN A 37 14.54 19.37 11.68
C GLN A 37 14.22 18.20 10.75
N PHE A 38 13.08 18.26 10.08
CA PHE A 38 12.71 17.29 9.06
C PHE A 38 12.86 17.90 7.66
N VAL A 39 13.32 17.10 6.71
CA VAL A 39 13.48 17.47 5.30
C VAL A 39 12.93 16.35 4.42
N GLY A 40 12.10 16.69 3.45
CA GLY A 40 11.60 15.75 2.45
C GLY A 40 12.53 15.71 1.24
N LEU A 41 12.99 14.54 0.83
CA LEU A 41 13.76 14.34 -0.39
C LEU A 41 12.82 13.94 -1.53
N VAL A 42 12.66 14.79 -2.56
CA VAL A 42 11.76 14.59 -3.70
C VAL A 42 12.53 14.29 -4.98
N GLY A 43 11.82 13.79 -6.00
CA GLY A 43 12.39 13.49 -7.31
C GLY A 43 12.79 14.72 -8.12
N PRO A 44 13.37 14.55 -9.33
CA PRO A 44 13.83 15.63 -10.19
C PRO A 44 12.69 16.47 -10.78
N ASP A 45 11.50 15.88 -10.96
CA ASP A 45 10.36 16.50 -11.66
C ASP A 45 9.69 17.63 -10.87
N GLY A 46 10.15 17.88 -9.65
CA GLY A 46 9.62 18.92 -8.78
C GLY A 46 8.80 18.37 -7.62
N VAL A 47 7.98 19.24 -7.06
CA VAL A 47 7.09 18.91 -5.94
C VAL A 47 5.73 18.53 -6.54
N PRO A 48 5.26 17.28 -6.40
CA PRO A 48 3.90 16.91 -6.78
C PRO A 48 2.86 17.71 -5.99
N ASP A 49 1.68 17.91 -6.58
CA ASP A 49 0.59 18.68 -5.94
C ASP A 49 0.23 18.12 -4.57
N ASP A 50 0.23 16.80 -4.40
CA ASP A 50 -0.01 16.11 -3.13
C ASP A 50 1.01 16.46 -2.03
N LEU A 51 2.20 16.94 -2.40
CA LEU A 51 3.24 17.42 -1.50
C LEU A 51 3.18 18.92 -1.25
N GLY A 52 2.41 19.69 -2.03
CA GLY A 52 2.29 21.14 -1.88
C GLY A 52 1.86 21.55 -0.48
N GLU A 53 1.02 20.78 0.17
CA GLU A 53 0.59 20.97 1.56
C GLU A 53 1.70 20.71 2.61
N LEU A 54 2.75 19.95 2.26
CA LEU A 54 3.89 19.67 3.14
C LEU A 54 4.94 20.77 3.09
N ALA A 55 5.09 21.44 1.95
CA ALA A 55 6.14 22.44 1.75
C ALA A 55 6.18 23.54 2.83
N PRO A 56 5.06 24.02 3.39
CA PRO A 56 5.06 24.95 4.50
C PRO A 56 5.52 24.34 5.84
N ARG A 57 5.47 23.00 5.97
CA ARG A 57 5.73 22.28 7.23
C ARG A 57 7.15 21.72 7.30
N ILE A 58 7.66 21.22 6.17
CA ILE A 58 9.01 20.67 6.05
C ILE A 58 9.67 21.15 4.76
N PRO A 59 10.95 21.58 4.77
CA PRO A 59 11.70 21.89 3.55
C PRO A 59 11.77 20.68 2.62
N LEU A 60 11.54 20.92 1.33
CA LEU A 60 11.67 19.91 0.29
C LEU A 60 12.96 20.12 -0.52
N VAL A 61 13.74 19.07 -0.70
CA VAL A 61 15.01 19.08 -1.43
C VAL A 61 14.94 18.10 -2.58
N ARG A 62 15.41 18.52 -3.76
CA ARG A 62 15.43 17.69 -4.97
C ARG A 62 16.63 16.76 -5.01
N CYS A 63 16.38 15.49 -5.33
CA CYS A 63 17.36 14.56 -5.88
C CYS A 63 17.36 14.74 -7.38
N SER A 64 18.54 14.93 -7.97
CA SER A 64 18.69 15.25 -9.41
C SER A 64 18.50 14.05 -10.34
N ALA A 65 18.37 12.84 -9.82
CA ALA A 65 18.18 11.64 -10.60
C ALA A 65 16.81 10.99 -10.31
N GLU A 66 16.25 10.38 -11.35
CA GLU A 66 15.04 9.58 -11.22
C GLU A 66 15.28 8.33 -10.37
N PHE A 67 14.20 7.89 -9.76
CA PHE A 67 14.15 6.67 -8.96
C PHE A 67 14.48 5.45 -9.83
N LEU A 68 15.40 4.61 -9.38
CA LEU A 68 15.92 3.42 -10.08
C LEU A 68 16.65 3.71 -11.41
N SER A 69 17.04 4.95 -11.68
CA SER A 69 17.92 5.26 -12.81
C SER A 69 19.39 4.87 -12.51
N PRO A 70 20.24 4.71 -13.52
CA PRO A 70 21.68 4.43 -13.31
C PRO A 70 22.41 5.51 -12.48
N LEU A 71 21.92 6.75 -12.54
CA LEU A 71 22.49 7.88 -11.80
C LEU A 71 21.88 8.06 -10.40
N GLU A 72 20.92 7.25 -10.01
CA GLU A 72 20.24 7.38 -8.72
C GLU A 72 21.21 7.34 -7.53
N GLN A 73 22.11 6.38 -7.50
CA GLN A 73 22.99 6.18 -6.35
C GLN A 73 23.95 7.35 -6.11
N PRO A 74 24.68 7.85 -7.13
CA PRO A 74 25.52 9.04 -6.95
C PRO A 74 24.71 10.30 -6.63
N ALA A 75 23.55 10.50 -7.27
CA ALA A 75 22.69 11.67 -6.99
C ALA A 75 22.13 11.66 -5.58
N LEU A 76 21.67 10.49 -5.11
CA LEU A 76 21.17 10.29 -3.76
C LEU A 76 22.28 10.54 -2.72
N ALA A 77 23.47 10.00 -2.94
CA ALA A 77 24.64 10.24 -2.08
C ALA A 77 25.00 11.74 -2.04
N ALA A 78 25.04 12.43 -3.18
CA ALA A 78 25.33 13.85 -3.26
C ALA A 78 24.29 14.69 -2.50
N ALA A 79 23.00 14.38 -2.65
CA ALA A 79 21.91 15.04 -1.93
C ALA A 79 22.05 14.88 -0.41
N LEU A 80 22.33 13.66 0.05
CA LEU A 80 22.50 13.35 1.47
C LEU A 80 23.77 13.98 2.06
N LEU A 81 24.88 13.97 1.34
CA LEU A 81 26.13 14.64 1.74
C LEU A 81 25.93 16.17 1.89
N LYS A 82 25.14 16.76 0.98
CA LYS A 82 24.79 18.21 1.07
C LYS A 82 23.90 18.50 2.25
N GLN A 83 22.92 17.65 2.54
CA GLN A 83 21.98 17.83 3.66
C GLN A 83 22.59 17.50 5.03
N ARG A 84 23.60 16.61 5.08
CA ARG A 84 24.27 16.14 6.31
C ARG A 84 23.27 15.72 7.38
N PRO A 85 22.31 14.78 7.07
CA PRO A 85 21.35 14.38 8.09
C PRO A 85 22.00 13.47 9.13
N GLU A 86 21.53 13.58 10.38
CA GLU A 86 21.83 12.63 11.43
C GLU A 86 21.13 11.29 11.20
N LEU A 87 20.01 11.31 10.42
CA LEU A 87 19.28 10.11 10.03
C LEU A 87 18.64 10.29 8.65
N PHE A 88 18.78 9.26 7.81
CA PHE A 88 18.01 9.14 6.58
C PHE A 88 17.01 7.99 6.68
N HIS A 89 15.75 8.25 6.38
CA HIS A 89 14.73 7.21 6.26
C HIS A 89 14.43 6.94 4.78
N ALA A 90 14.89 5.80 4.28
CA ALA A 90 14.48 5.26 2.99
C ALA A 90 13.09 4.61 3.16
N THR A 91 12.06 5.26 2.65
CA THR A 91 10.65 4.81 2.76
C THR A 91 10.27 3.74 1.74
N SER A 92 11.24 3.24 1.00
CA SER A 92 11.09 2.18 -0.01
C SER A 92 12.37 1.35 -0.10
N PHE A 93 12.42 0.41 -1.02
CA PHE A 93 13.59 -0.45 -1.25
C PHE A 93 14.80 0.28 -1.86
N SER A 94 14.67 1.53 -2.30
CA SER A 94 15.82 2.31 -2.77
C SER A 94 16.61 2.85 -1.60
N VAL A 95 17.63 2.12 -1.21
CA VAL A 95 18.54 2.49 -0.11
C VAL A 95 19.83 3.12 -0.66
N PRO A 96 20.43 4.11 0.03
CA PRO A 96 21.65 4.79 -0.42
C PRO A 96 22.89 3.92 -0.20
N ALA A 97 23.39 3.28 -1.26
CA ALA A 97 24.58 2.42 -1.18
C ALA A 97 25.87 3.22 -0.90
N LEU A 98 25.99 4.40 -1.50
CA LEU A 98 27.19 5.23 -1.45
C LEU A 98 27.23 6.25 -0.29
N TRP A 99 26.17 6.30 0.54
CA TRP A 99 26.11 7.17 1.71
C TRP A 99 26.34 6.36 3.00
N PRO A 100 27.36 6.68 3.82
CA PRO A 100 27.73 5.89 4.98
C PRO A 100 26.91 6.20 6.24
N GLY A 101 26.12 7.27 6.25
CA GLY A 101 25.42 7.75 7.42
C GLY A 101 24.33 6.82 7.96
N PRO A 102 23.75 7.17 9.12
CA PRO A 102 22.70 6.39 9.77
C PRO A 102 21.46 6.23 8.90
N LEU A 103 21.03 4.99 8.68
CA LEU A 103 19.90 4.60 7.83
C LEU A 103 18.82 3.90 8.65
N VAL A 104 17.59 4.37 8.52
CA VAL A 104 16.38 3.56 8.73
C VAL A 104 15.83 3.22 7.34
N ALA A 105 15.42 1.98 7.13
CA ALA A 105 14.80 1.59 5.85
C ALA A 105 13.50 0.83 6.10
N THR A 106 12.45 1.22 5.37
CA THR A 106 11.20 0.47 5.31
C THR A 106 11.17 -0.38 4.06
N LEU A 107 11.11 -1.69 4.27
CA LEU A 107 11.04 -2.71 3.22
C LEU A 107 9.61 -3.27 3.24
N HIS A 108 8.76 -2.78 2.32
CA HIS A 108 7.32 -3.08 2.34
C HIS A 108 7.02 -4.54 2.00
N ASP A 109 7.77 -5.11 1.07
CA ASP A 109 7.68 -6.51 0.65
C ASP A 109 8.95 -6.92 -0.11
N ALA A 110 8.95 -8.15 -0.61
CA ALA A 110 9.99 -8.67 -1.49
C ALA A 110 9.41 -9.13 -2.86
N ASN A 111 8.29 -8.57 -3.31
CA ASN A 111 7.55 -9.04 -4.49
C ASN A 111 8.44 -9.17 -5.74
N HIS A 112 9.35 -8.23 -5.95
CA HIS A 112 10.28 -8.23 -7.08
C HIS A 112 11.27 -9.40 -7.07
N LEU A 113 11.53 -9.98 -5.90
CA LEU A 113 12.39 -11.16 -5.74
C LEU A 113 11.56 -12.44 -5.66
N ALA A 114 10.45 -12.41 -4.93
CA ALA A 114 9.60 -13.57 -4.68
C ALA A 114 8.86 -14.06 -5.94
N LEU A 115 8.34 -13.13 -6.74
CA LEU A 115 7.43 -13.45 -7.84
C LEU A 115 8.12 -13.63 -9.20
N ASN A 116 9.37 -13.19 -9.30
CA ASN A 116 10.15 -13.30 -10.55
C ASN A 116 9.42 -12.72 -11.80
N GLU A 117 8.40 -11.89 -11.57
CA GLU A 117 7.49 -11.37 -12.61
C GLU A 117 8.22 -10.58 -13.71
N SER A 118 9.35 -9.96 -13.37
CA SER A 118 10.06 -9.12 -14.32
C SER A 118 11.21 -9.83 -15.04
N ARG A 119 11.60 -11.06 -14.66
CA ARG A 119 12.80 -11.78 -15.15
C ARG A 119 14.04 -10.88 -15.30
N SER A 120 14.06 -9.70 -14.67
CA SER A 120 15.12 -8.72 -14.78
C SER A 120 16.29 -9.11 -13.89
N ARG A 121 17.30 -9.72 -14.50
CA ARG A 121 18.58 -10.05 -13.81
C ARG A 121 19.22 -8.82 -13.18
N THR A 122 19.10 -7.65 -13.80
CA THR A 122 19.61 -6.38 -13.27
C THR A 122 18.92 -5.96 -12.00
N ARG A 123 17.60 -6.12 -11.92
CA ARG A 123 16.82 -5.80 -10.70
C ARG A 123 17.16 -6.76 -9.56
N THR A 124 17.21 -8.05 -9.84
CA THR A 124 17.63 -9.06 -8.84
C THR A 124 19.04 -8.76 -8.33
N ALA A 125 19.98 -8.47 -9.22
CA ALA A 125 21.33 -8.07 -8.85
C ALA A 125 21.35 -6.80 -8.00
N TYR A 126 20.55 -5.78 -8.33
CA TYR A 126 20.41 -4.58 -7.51
C TYR A 126 19.96 -4.89 -6.09
N TYR A 127 18.93 -5.74 -5.93
CA TYR A 127 18.48 -6.16 -4.59
C TYR A 127 19.55 -6.94 -3.82
N GLN A 128 20.25 -7.85 -4.49
CA GLN A 128 21.27 -8.69 -3.84
C GLN A 128 22.56 -7.94 -3.53
N LEU A 129 23.02 -7.06 -4.43
CA LEU A 129 24.33 -6.41 -4.34
C LEU A 129 24.26 -5.03 -3.68
N VAL A 130 23.10 -4.36 -3.72
CA VAL A 130 22.93 -3.00 -3.18
C VAL A 130 22.00 -3.00 -1.98
N VAL A 131 20.74 -3.38 -2.19
CA VAL A 131 19.70 -3.27 -1.15
C VAL A 131 20.03 -4.17 0.04
N GLY A 132 20.26 -5.46 -0.18
CA GLY A 132 20.51 -6.43 0.89
C GLY A 132 21.72 -6.07 1.76
N PRO A 133 22.94 -5.86 1.20
CA PRO A 133 24.11 -5.48 1.99
C PRO A 133 23.93 -4.15 2.74
N ARG A 134 23.27 -3.16 2.13
CA ARG A 134 23.04 -1.87 2.79
C ARG A 134 21.97 -1.95 3.87
N ALA A 135 20.89 -2.69 3.63
CA ALA A 135 19.86 -2.95 4.62
C ALA A 135 20.44 -3.69 5.85
N ARG A 136 21.27 -4.72 5.63
CA ARG A 136 21.94 -5.43 6.74
C ARG A 136 22.82 -4.52 7.62
N ARG A 137 23.27 -3.37 7.11
CA ARG A 137 24.04 -2.36 7.86
C ARG A 137 23.18 -1.20 8.36
N ALA A 138 21.91 -1.18 8.07
CA ALA A 138 21.01 -0.14 8.56
C ALA A 138 20.92 -0.15 10.09
N LYS A 139 20.73 1.02 10.68
CA LYS A 139 20.54 1.18 12.14
C LYS A 139 19.25 0.53 12.61
N ALA A 140 18.19 0.65 11.80
CA ALA A 140 16.93 -0.04 12.01
C ALA A 140 16.25 -0.37 10.69
N LEU A 141 15.46 -1.44 10.71
CA LEU A 141 14.65 -1.90 9.60
C LEU A 141 13.19 -1.98 10.01
N VAL A 142 12.32 -1.49 9.16
CA VAL A 142 10.87 -1.53 9.32
C VAL A 142 10.28 -2.36 8.18
N THR A 143 9.24 -3.10 8.48
CA THR A 143 8.36 -3.74 7.50
C THR A 143 6.91 -3.60 7.94
N VAL A 144 5.96 -3.91 7.05
CA VAL A 144 4.56 -3.51 7.25
C VAL A 144 3.64 -4.63 7.75
N SER A 145 4.12 -5.89 7.74
CA SER A 145 3.36 -7.06 8.20
C SER A 145 4.30 -8.21 8.59
N GLU A 146 3.78 -9.21 9.30
CA GLU A 146 4.50 -10.44 9.60
C GLU A 146 4.83 -11.23 8.33
N PHE A 147 3.89 -11.25 7.37
CA PHE A 147 4.14 -11.82 6.06
C PHE A 147 5.34 -11.16 5.38
N SER A 148 5.35 -9.82 5.31
CA SER A 148 6.47 -9.07 4.72
C SER A 148 7.78 -9.30 5.48
N ARG A 149 7.73 -9.44 6.82
CA ARG A 149 8.91 -9.78 7.63
C ARG A 149 9.53 -11.10 7.18
N GLY A 150 8.70 -12.14 6.99
CA GLY A 150 9.15 -13.45 6.50
C GLY A 150 9.74 -13.37 5.09
N GLU A 151 9.08 -12.67 4.18
CA GLU A 151 9.53 -12.53 2.79
C GLU A 151 10.83 -11.73 2.66
N VAL A 152 10.92 -10.58 3.33
CA VAL A 152 12.13 -9.75 3.35
C VAL A 152 13.28 -10.50 3.99
N SER A 153 13.04 -11.19 5.11
CA SER A 153 14.04 -12.03 5.79
C SER A 153 14.61 -13.09 4.85
N ARG A 154 13.74 -13.84 4.21
CA ARG A 154 14.11 -14.94 3.29
C ARG A 154 14.90 -14.43 2.08
N HIS A 155 14.40 -13.38 1.41
CA HIS A 155 14.96 -12.95 0.12
C HIS A 155 16.18 -12.04 0.23
N LEU A 156 16.35 -11.32 1.35
CA LEU A 156 17.50 -10.44 1.58
C LEU A 156 18.49 -10.97 2.62
N SER A 157 18.27 -12.18 3.14
CA SER A 157 19.10 -12.80 4.18
C SER A 157 19.30 -11.86 5.38
N ILE A 158 18.17 -11.31 5.88
CA ILE A 158 18.10 -10.45 7.05
C ILE A 158 17.45 -11.25 8.18
N ALA A 159 18.07 -11.27 9.37
CA ALA A 159 17.48 -11.92 10.53
C ALA A 159 16.12 -11.28 10.88
N PRO A 160 15.04 -12.07 11.08
CA PRO A 160 13.67 -11.53 11.28
C PRO A 160 13.59 -10.56 12.47
N GLU A 161 14.40 -10.79 13.51
CA GLU A 161 14.45 -9.97 14.73
C GLU A 161 14.94 -8.54 14.47
N ARG A 162 15.63 -8.33 13.36
CA ARG A 162 16.08 -7.02 12.92
C ARG A 162 14.99 -6.20 12.22
N LEU A 163 13.91 -6.85 11.81
CA LEU A 163 12.78 -6.25 11.10
C LEU A 163 11.66 -5.95 12.09
N GLN A 164 11.47 -4.68 12.40
CA GLN A 164 10.33 -4.25 13.21
C GLN A 164 9.09 -4.15 12.34
N VAL A 165 8.04 -4.89 12.72
CA VAL A 165 6.75 -4.77 12.04
C VAL A 165 6.00 -3.55 12.57
N ILE A 166 5.68 -2.64 11.66
CA ILE A 166 4.85 -1.46 11.91
C ILE A 166 3.78 -1.43 10.82
N ALA A 167 2.56 -1.73 11.21
CA ALA A 167 1.43 -1.78 10.28
C ALA A 167 1.15 -0.39 9.67
N ASN A 168 0.74 -0.38 8.41
CA ASN A 168 0.20 0.81 7.78
C ASN A 168 -1.15 1.20 8.42
N GLY A 169 -1.55 2.45 8.23
CA GLY A 169 -2.87 2.94 8.61
C GLY A 169 -3.83 3.01 7.43
N VAL A 170 -5.07 3.38 7.73
CA VAL A 170 -6.06 3.85 6.77
C VAL A 170 -6.31 5.34 6.99
N ASP A 171 -6.50 6.10 5.91
CA ASP A 171 -6.79 7.53 6.01
C ASP A 171 -8.22 7.76 6.53
N ALA A 172 -8.43 8.81 7.33
CA ALA A 172 -9.72 9.14 7.92
C ALA A 172 -10.80 9.49 6.89
N SER A 173 -10.42 9.78 5.65
CA SER A 173 -11.35 9.96 4.54
C SER A 173 -12.08 8.65 4.17
N PHE A 174 -11.44 7.49 4.41
CA PHE A 174 -12.07 6.18 4.25
C PHE A 174 -12.96 5.91 5.46
N ARG A 175 -14.22 6.21 5.32
CA ARG A 175 -15.26 6.09 6.34
C ARG A 175 -16.57 5.64 5.71
N VAL A 176 -17.49 5.17 6.50
CA VAL A 176 -18.84 4.83 6.03
C VAL A 176 -19.56 6.12 5.57
N PRO A 177 -19.85 6.27 4.26
CA PRO A 177 -20.58 7.43 3.76
C PRO A 177 -22.10 7.28 3.99
N PRO A 178 -22.87 8.37 3.98
CA PRO A 178 -24.33 8.29 4.00
C PRO A 178 -24.87 7.67 2.69
N GLU A 179 -26.04 6.99 2.78
CA GLU A 179 -26.64 6.29 1.63
C GLU A 179 -26.90 7.21 0.43
N SER A 180 -27.28 8.46 0.68
CA SER A 180 -27.50 9.46 -0.39
C SER A 180 -26.24 9.67 -1.26
N GLU A 181 -25.05 9.62 -0.67
CA GLU A 181 -23.79 9.71 -1.43
C GLU A 181 -23.56 8.47 -2.31
N LEU A 182 -24.01 7.28 -1.86
CA LEU A 182 -23.90 6.04 -2.63
C LEU A 182 -24.86 6.04 -3.82
N GLU A 183 -26.09 6.52 -3.63
CA GLU A 183 -27.09 6.67 -4.70
C GLU A 183 -26.60 7.62 -5.78
N ASP A 184 -26.12 8.80 -5.40
CA ASP A 184 -25.54 9.78 -6.32
C ASP A 184 -24.34 9.24 -7.08
N PHE A 185 -23.45 8.52 -6.39
CA PHE A 185 -22.29 7.90 -7.02
C PHE A 185 -22.69 6.84 -8.05
N ARG A 186 -23.63 5.94 -7.69
CA ARG A 186 -24.15 4.92 -8.61
C ARG A 186 -24.78 5.57 -9.84
N ALA A 187 -25.60 6.58 -9.64
CA ALA A 187 -26.26 7.31 -10.75
C ALA A 187 -25.24 7.99 -11.67
N ARG A 188 -24.29 8.73 -11.12
CA ARG A 188 -23.24 9.43 -11.91
C ARG A 188 -22.32 8.48 -12.68
N ARG A 189 -22.10 7.28 -12.18
CA ARG A 189 -21.21 6.27 -12.78
C ARG A 189 -21.93 5.22 -13.58
N GLY A 190 -23.27 5.28 -13.68
CA GLY A 190 -24.07 4.26 -14.37
C GLY A 190 -23.97 2.87 -13.76
N LEU A 191 -23.80 2.80 -12.43
CA LEU A 191 -23.64 1.54 -11.72
C LEU A 191 -24.99 0.97 -11.28
N PRO A 192 -25.15 -0.36 -11.27
CA PRO A 192 -26.35 -0.99 -10.75
C PRO A 192 -26.47 -0.79 -9.22
N ALA A 193 -27.70 -0.92 -8.72
CA ALA A 193 -27.96 -0.79 -7.28
C ALA A 193 -27.18 -1.82 -6.44
N ARG A 194 -26.94 -2.99 -6.99
CA ARG A 194 -26.13 -4.07 -6.36
C ARG A 194 -25.04 -4.50 -7.32
N TYR A 195 -23.80 -4.50 -6.86
CA TYR A 195 -22.63 -4.95 -7.63
C TYR A 195 -21.55 -5.54 -6.72
N PHE A 196 -20.67 -6.36 -7.27
CA PHE A 196 -19.41 -6.74 -6.65
C PHE A 196 -18.30 -5.85 -7.17
N GLY A 197 -17.53 -5.25 -6.28
CA GLY A 197 -16.34 -4.49 -6.66
C GLY A 197 -15.10 -5.39 -6.69
N ALA A 198 -14.31 -5.37 -7.76
CA ALA A 198 -12.98 -5.99 -7.79
C ALA A 198 -11.92 -4.93 -8.01
N ILE A 199 -10.90 -4.89 -7.14
CA ILE A 199 -9.86 -3.89 -7.18
C ILE A 199 -8.48 -4.50 -7.32
N GLY A 200 -7.63 -3.87 -8.15
CA GLY A 200 -6.26 -4.32 -8.35
C GLY A 200 -5.58 -3.66 -9.55
N SER A 201 -4.77 -4.44 -10.23
CA SER A 201 -4.13 -4.07 -11.50
C SER A 201 -3.93 -5.32 -12.34
N ILE A 202 -3.49 -5.16 -13.59
CA ILE A 202 -3.22 -6.29 -14.51
C ILE A 202 -1.99 -7.12 -14.13
N LYS A 203 -1.28 -6.78 -13.06
CA LYS A 203 -0.13 -7.56 -12.60
C LYS A 203 -0.56 -8.96 -12.13
N PRO A 204 0.21 -10.03 -12.46
CA PRO A 204 -0.17 -11.41 -12.14
C PRO A 204 -0.52 -11.65 -10.68
N HIS A 205 0.25 -11.09 -9.74
CA HIS A 205 0.01 -11.28 -8.31
C HIS A 205 -1.28 -10.63 -7.79
N LYS A 206 -1.86 -9.68 -8.53
CA LYS A 206 -3.18 -9.11 -8.20
C LYS A 206 -4.32 -10.08 -8.53
N ASN A 207 -4.05 -11.10 -9.33
CA ASN A 207 -4.85 -12.30 -9.53
C ASN A 207 -6.32 -12.05 -9.93
N LEU A 208 -6.61 -10.90 -10.51
CA LEU A 208 -7.98 -10.56 -10.95
C LEU A 208 -8.54 -11.58 -11.96
N GLY A 209 -7.67 -12.27 -12.71
CA GLY A 209 -8.04 -13.30 -13.66
C GLY A 209 -8.77 -14.49 -13.02
N VAL A 210 -8.62 -14.75 -11.71
CA VAL A 210 -9.34 -15.83 -11.03
C VAL A 210 -10.87 -15.62 -11.05
N LEU A 211 -11.30 -14.35 -11.17
CA LEU A 211 -12.71 -13.99 -11.22
C LEU A 211 -13.32 -14.16 -12.62
N GLN A 212 -12.49 -14.25 -13.66
CA GLN A 212 -12.93 -14.31 -15.06
C GLN A 212 -13.89 -15.47 -15.33
N PRO A 213 -13.61 -16.74 -14.95
CA PRO A 213 -14.49 -17.85 -15.26
C PRO A 213 -15.82 -17.84 -14.51
N ILE A 214 -15.95 -17.02 -13.47
CA ILE A 214 -17.17 -16.94 -12.65
C ILE A 214 -17.94 -15.64 -12.84
N ALA A 215 -17.37 -14.65 -13.50
CA ALA A 215 -17.89 -13.28 -13.56
C ALA A 215 -19.35 -13.23 -14.06
N ALA A 216 -19.66 -13.89 -15.18
CA ALA A 216 -21.00 -13.96 -15.75
C ALA A 216 -22.02 -14.74 -14.88
N SER A 217 -21.54 -15.54 -13.93
CA SER A 217 -22.38 -16.36 -13.04
C SER A 217 -22.51 -15.80 -11.62
N LEU A 218 -21.94 -14.63 -11.37
CA LEU A 218 -22.15 -13.92 -10.11
C LEU A 218 -23.59 -13.42 -10.01
N PRO A 219 -24.18 -13.34 -8.80
CA PRO A 219 -25.57 -12.95 -8.62
C PRO A 219 -25.83 -11.44 -8.79
N ALA A 220 -24.79 -10.64 -8.97
CA ALA A 220 -24.81 -9.23 -9.33
C ALA A 220 -23.63 -8.91 -10.24
N PRO A 221 -23.70 -7.83 -11.06
CA PRO A 221 -22.61 -7.45 -11.95
C PRO A 221 -21.27 -7.23 -11.21
N LEU A 222 -20.18 -7.64 -11.86
CA LEU A 222 -18.82 -7.34 -11.42
C LEU A 222 -18.39 -5.99 -11.96
N VAL A 223 -17.92 -5.10 -11.07
CA VAL A 223 -17.35 -3.80 -11.41
C VAL A 223 -15.84 -3.85 -11.16
N LEU A 224 -15.07 -3.70 -12.22
CA LEU A 224 -13.61 -3.83 -12.19
C LEU A 224 -12.94 -2.46 -12.09
N LEU A 225 -12.14 -2.26 -11.05
CA LEU A 225 -11.29 -1.09 -10.85
C LEU A 225 -9.80 -1.52 -10.90
N ALA A 226 -9.25 -1.64 -12.13
CA ALA A 226 -7.91 -2.20 -12.33
C ALA A 226 -7.06 -1.42 -13.37
N GLY A 227 -7.50 -0.20 -13.70
CA GLY A 227 -6.90 0.62 -14.74
C GLY A 227 -7.56 0.43 -16.10
N ARG A 228 -7.35 1.41 -16.99
CA ARG A 228 -7.95 1.40 -18.33
C ARG A 228 -7.50 0.19 -19.15
N GLY A 229 -8.45 -0.48 -19.78
CA GLY A 229 -8.21 -1.66 -20.63
C GLY A 229 -7.93 -2.94 -19.85
N ALA A 230 -8.04 -2.94 -18.53
CA ALA A 230 -7.84 -4.11 -17.69
C ALA A 230 -8.85 -5.21 -18.01
N ARG A 231 -10.12 -4.87 -18.29
CA ARG A 231 -11.14 -5.82 -18.71
C ARG A 231 -10.67 -6.68 -19.90
N ARG A 232 -10.22 -6.02 -20.97
CA ARG A 232 -9.71 -6.72 -22.16
C ARG A 232 -8.42 -7.48 -21.89
N ALA A 233 -7.48 -6.88 -21.16
CA ALA A 233 -6.18 -7.49 -20.87
C ALA A 233 -6.31 -8.75 -20.00
N LEU A 234 -7.33 -8.81 -19.14
CA LEU A 234 -7.62 -9.95 -18.26
C LEU A 234 -8.61 -10.97 -18.88
N GLY A 235 -9.07 -10.75 -20.12
CA GLY A 235 -9.96 -11.65 -20.84
C GLY A 235 -11.42 -11.65 -20.37
N PHE A 236 -11.86 -10.60 -19.66
CA PHE A 236 -13.26 -10.45 -19.29
C PHE A 236 -14.11 -10.02 -20.50
N ASP A 237 -15.33 -10.49 -20.56
CA ASP A 237 -16.32 -10.10 -21.57
C ASP A 237 -16.95 -8.71 -21.31
N GLU A 238 -17.88 -8.33 -22.16
CA GLU A 238 -18.53 -7.00 -22.10
C GLU A 238 -19.56 -6.86 -20.97
N SER A 239 -19.94 -7.95 -20.31
CA SER A 239 -20.86 -7.92 -19.16
C SER A 239 -20.23 -7.27 -17.93
N ILE A 240 -18.90 -7.15 -17.91
CA ILE A 240 -18.14 -6.57 -16.79
C ILE A 240 -18.02 -5.05 -16.98
N ILE A 241 -18.41 -4.32 -15.94
CA ILE A 241 -18.29 -2.85 -15.91
C ILE A 241 -16.85 -2.50 -15.53
N GLU A 242 -16.11 -1.83 -16.43
CA GLU A 242 -14.78 -1.33 -16.14
C GLU A 242 -14.86 0.16 -15.74
N LEU A 243 -14.34 0.48 -14.55
CA LEU A 243 -14.18 1.87 -14.12
C LEU A 243 -12.75 2.37 -14.40
N SER A 244 -12.65 3.62 -14.82
CA SER A 244 -11.39 4.37 -14.80
C SER A 244 -10.93 4.56 -13.35
N PRO A 245 -9.63 4.84 -13.12
CA PRO A 245 -9.13 5.18 -11.78
C PRO A 245 -10.01 6.24 -11.11
N LEU A 246 -10.33 6.02 -9.86
CA LEU A 246 -11.20 6.87 -9.05
C LEU A 246 -10.36 7.74 -8.11
N PRO A 247 -10.74 9.00 -7.86
CA PRO A 247 -10.24 9.77 -6.73
C PRO A 247 -10.69 9.12 -5.41
N ASP A 248 -9.98 9.37 -4.31
CA ASP A 248 -10.25 8.75 -3.01
C ASP A 248 -11.72 8.91 -2.55
N ALA A 249 -12.31 10.08 -2.78
CA ALA A 249 -13.72 10.31 -2.43
C ALA A 249 -14.71 9.39 -3.17
N ASP A 250 -14.47 9.10 -4.46
CA ASP A 250 -15.29 8.14 -5.22
C ASP A 250 -14.90 6.69 -4.90
N LEU A 251 -13.65 6.44 -4.52
CA LEU A 251 -13.19 5.12 -4.07
C LEU A 251 -13.88 4.71 -2.77
N VAL A 252 -14.08 5.64 -1.83
CA VAL A 252 -14.90 5.42 -0.61
C VAL A 252 -16.30 4.92 -0.98
N ARG A 253 -16.97 5.61 -1.93
CA ARG A 253 -18.32 5.25 -2.38
C ARG A 253 -18.36 3.93 -3.13
N PHE A 254 -17.32 3.66 -3.93
CA PHE A 254 -17.16 2.39 -4.62
C PHE A 254 -17.07 1.21 -3.64
N TYR A 255 -16.28 1.34 -2.58
CA TYR A 255 -16.15 0.30 -1.56
C TYR A 255 -17.44 0.11 -0.76
N ALA A 256 -18.01 1.21 -0.27
CA ALA A 256 -19.19 1.16 0.59
C ALA A 256 -20.45 0.70 -0.16
N GLY A 257 -20.59 1.05 -1.44
CA GLY A 257 -21.77 0.70 -2.27
C GLY A 257 -21.76 -0.72 -2.82
N ALA A 258 -20.67 -1.49 -2.65
CA ALA A 258 -20.57 -2.85 -3.14
C ALA A 258 -21.26 -3.85 -2.19
N VAL A 259 -21.93 -4.86 -2.75
CA VAL A 259 -22.41 -6.04 -2.01
C VAL A 259 -21.25 -6.79 -1.37
N GLY A 260 -20.10 -6.79 -2.04
CA GLY A 260 -18.84 -7.30 -1.55
C GLY A 260 -17.69 -6.80 -2.40
N VAL A 261 -16.55 -6.53 -1.74
CA VAL A 261 -15.30 -6.11 -2.38
C VAL A 261 -14.37 -7.31 -2.48
N LEU A 262 -14.04 -7.68 -3.71
CA LEU A 262 -13.21 -8.84 -4.02
C LEU A 262 -11.75 -8.39 -4.19
N VAL A 263 -10.85 -8.91 -3.34
CA VAL A 263 -9.42 -8.58 -3.32
C VAL A 263 -8.60 -9.85 -3.53
N PRO A 264 -8.46 -10.33 -4.78
CA PRO A 264 -7.94 -11.67 -5.06
C PRO A 264 -6.41 -11.78 -5.06
N SER A 265 -5.69 -10.71 -4.72
CA SER A 265 -4.22 -10.70 -4.72
C SER A 265 -3.65 -11.82 -3.86
N TYR A 266 -2.80 -12.66 -4.45
CA TYR A 266 -2.11 -13.72 -3.68
C TYR A 266 -0.79 -13.25 -3.06
N TYR A 267 -0.32 -12.07 -3.42
CA TYR A 267 0.87 -11.48 -2.82
C TYR A 267 0.62 -9.99 -2.56
N GLU A 268 0.54 -9.63 -1.30
CA GLU A 268 0.41 -8.26 -0.80
C GLU A 268 1.30 -8.10 0.43
N GLY A 269 2.11 -7.06 0.43
CA GLY A 269 2.92 -6.73 1.61
C GLY A 269 2.07 -6.29 2.81
N PHE A 270 0.90 -5.69 2.56
CA PHE A 270 -0.04 -5.27 3.60
C PHE A 270 -1.51 -5.49 3.19
N GLY A 271 -1.94 -4.99 2.03
CA GLY A 271 -3.33 -5.14 1.58
C GLY A 271 -4.19 -3.91 1.88
N LEU A 272 -3.66 -2.71 1.59
CA LEU A 272 -4.40 -1.45 1.75
C LEU A 272 -5.82 -1.48 1.13
N PRO A 273 -6.05 -2.05 -0.08
CA PRO A 273 -7.39 -2.08 -0.65
C PRO A 273 -8.43 -2.81 0.22
N ALA A 274 -8.03 -3.92 0.86
CA ALA A 274 -8.91 -4.63 1.76
C ALA A 274 -9.18 -3.81 3.04
N LEU A 275 -8.17 -3.16 3.57
CA LEU A 275 -8.29 -2.29 4.75
C LEU A 275 -9.17 -1.06 4.46
N GLU A 276 -8.98 -0.41 3.33
CA GLU A 276 -9.78 0.74 2.87
C GLU A 276 -11.24 0.34 2.68
N ALA A 277 -11.51 -0.80 2.04
CA ALA A 277 -12.86 -1.32 1.88
C ALA A 277 -13.54 -1.58 3.23
N MET A 278 -12.84 -2.22 4.18
CA MET A 278 -13.34 -2.42 5.54
C MET A 278 -13.66 -1.10 6.26
N ALA A 279 -12.79 -0.09 6.14
CA ALA A 279 -13.00 1.22 6.76
C ALA A 279 -14.25 1.92 6.21
N CYS A 280 -14.58 1.69 4.94
CA CYS A 280 -15.79 2.20 4.29
C CYS A 280 -17.05 1.37 4.59
N GLY A 281 -16.95 0.29 5.39
CA GLY A 281 -18.07 -0.61 5.65
C GLY A 281 -18.37 -1.59 4.51
N GLY A 282 -17.53 -1.67 3.47
CA GLY A 282 -17.66 -2.65 2.39
C GLY A 282 -17.29 -4.06 2.87
N PRO A 283 -18.20 -5.06 2.76
CA PRO A 283 -17.86 -6.44 3.12
C PRO A 283 -16.75 -6.99 2.20
N VAL A 284 -15.68 -7.51 2.78
CA VAL A 284 -14.49 -7.95 2.04
C VAL A 284 -14.47 -9.46 1.85
N VAL A 285 -14.18 -9.88 0.62
CA VAL A 285 -13.68 -11.22 0.30
C VAL A 285 -12.25 -11.08 -0.18
N ALA A 286 -11.29 -11.66 0.52
CA ALA A 286 -9.88 -11.57 0.17
C ALA A 286 -9.26 -12.96 -0.01
N ALA A 287 -8.17 -13.01 -0.78
CA ALA A 287 -7.38 -14.24 -0.86
C ALA A 287 -6.79 -14.60 0.52
N ASP A 288 -6.87 -15.86 0.90
CA ASP A 288 -6.16 -16.40 2.07
C ASP A 288 -4.67 -16.55 1.73
N ALA A 289 -4.03 -15.42 1.52
CA ALA A 289 -2.63 -15.32 1.07
C ALA A 289 -2.04 -13.93 1.39
N GLY A 290 -0.71 -13.85 1.35
CA GLY A 290 -0.01 -12.60 1.62
C GLY A 290 -0.30 -12.09 3.03
N ALA A 291 -0.46 -10.79 3.18
CA ALA A 291 -0.81 -10.16 4.45
C ALA A 291 -2.34 -10.09 4.71
N HIS A 292 -3.19 -10.59 3.82
CA HIS A 292 -4.64 -10.52 4.01
C HIS A 292 -5.12 -11.21 5.29
N PRO A 293 -4.63 -12.42 5.68
CA PRO A 293 -5.01 -13.04 6.95
C PRO A 293 -4.71 -12.16 8.15
N GLU A 294 -3.60 -11.41 8.13
CA GLU A 294 -3.21 -10.50 9.21
C GLU A 294 -4.07 -9.23 9.25
N VAL A 295 -4.43 -8.70 8.08
CA VAL A 295 -5.16 -7.43 7.97
C VAL A 295 -6.66 -7.64 8.08
N VAL A 296 -7.22 -8.59 7.35
CA VAL A 296 -8.66 -8.87 7.30
C VAL A 296 -9.10 -9.68 8.53
N GLY A 297 -8.39 -10.76 8.84
CA GLY A 297 -8.74 -11.66 9.94
C GLY A 297 -10.18 -12.18 9.82
N ALA A 298 -10.90 -12.20 10.93
CA ALA A 298 -12.31 -12.62 10.98
C ALA A 298 -13.31 -11.54 10.50
N ALA A 299 -12.84 -10.36 10.10
CA ALA A 299 -13.70 -9.25 9.65
C ALA A 299 -14.04 -9.30 8.16
N GLY A 300 -13.65 -10.36 7.47
CA GLY A 300 -13.99 -10.63 6.07
C GLY A 300 -14.00 -12.12 5.78
N LEU A 301 -14.27 -12.50 4.54
CA LEU A 301 -14.19 -13.87 4.09
C LEU A 301 -12.83 -14.10 3.43
N LEU A 302 -12.04 -15.02 3.97
CA LEU A 302 -10.79 -15.47 3.38
C LEU A 302 -11.06 -16.73 2.55
N VAL A 303 -10.60 -16.72 1.28
CA VAL A 303 -10.83 -17.83 0.34
C VAL A 303 -9.51 -18.21 -0.35
N PRO A 304 -9.35 -19.48 -0.77
CA PRO A 304 -8.18 -19.90 -1.54
C PRO A 304 -7.98 -19.03 -2.77
N ALA A 305 -6.77 -18.47 -2.94
CA ALA A 305 -6.48 -17.47 -3.96
C ALA A 305 -6.76 -17.94 -5.39
N HIS A 306 -6.53 -19.22 -5.69
CA HIS A 306 -6.60 -19.79 -7.03
C HIS A 306 -7.82 -20.70 -7.28
N ASP A 307 -8.83 -20.68 -6.40
CA ASP A 307 -10.05 -21.44 -6.55
C ASP A 307 -11.25 -20.55 -6.95
N PRO A 308 -11.60 -20.43 -8.24
CA PRO A 308 -12.73 -19.62 -8.69
C PRO A 308 -14.05 -19.98 -8.01
N GLN A 309 -14.25 -21.27 -7.68
CA GLN A 309 -15.51 -21.70 -7.06
C GLN A 309 -15.65 -21.20 -5.63
N ALA A 310 -14.54 -21.14 -4.86
CA ALA A 310 -14.55 -20.55 -3.53
C ALA A 310 -14.94 -19.06 -3.58
N TRP A 311 -14.42 -18.30 -4.57
CA TRP A 311 -14.80 -16.91 -4.81
C TRP A 311 -16.29 -16.77 -5.14
N LYS A 312 -16.80 -17.61 -6.02
CA LYS A 312 -18.23 -17.64 -6.38
C LYS A 312 -19.12 -17.93 -5.17
N ILE A 313 -18.78 -18.95 -4.37
CA ILE A 313 -19.53 -19.33 -3.17
C ILE A 313 -19.54 -18.17 -2.17
N ALA A 314 -18.41 -17.54 -1.91
CA ALA A 314 -18.32 -16.39 -1.00
C ALA A 314 -19.17 -15.22 -1.50
N ALA A 315 -19.11 -14.88 -2.79
CA ALA A 315 -19.95 -13.84 -3.39
C ALA A 315 -21.45 -14.17 -3.27
N GLN A 316 -21.85 -15.42 -3.56
CA GLN A 316 -23.25 -15.86 -3.41
C GLN A 316 -23.73 -15.76 -1.97
N ARG A 317 -22.90 -16.11 -0.98
CA ARG A 317 -23.24 -15.96 0.43
C ARG A 317 -23.49 -14.49 0.78
N LEU A 318 -22.57 -13.60 0.40
CA LEU A 318 -22.75 -12.15 0.62
C LEU A 318 -24.00 -11.62 -0.08
N PHE A 319 -24.34 -12.12 -1.25
CA PHE A 319 -25.52 -11.64 -1.98
C PHE A 319 -26.84 -12.03 -1.31
N ARG A 320 -26.92 -13.23 -0.74
CA ARG A 320 -28.16 -13.80 -0.20
C ARG A 320 -28.40 -13.52 1.28
N ASP A 321 -27.33 -13.23 2.02
CA ASP A 321 -27.36 -13.12 3.49
C ASP A 321 -27.05 -11.68 3.92
N ASP A 322 -28.12 -10.93 4.18
CA ASP A 322 -28.05 -9.53 4.58
C ASP A 322 -27.47 -9.38 5.99
N ASP A 323 -27.75 -10.34 6.89
CA ASP A 323 -27.23 -10.33 8.26
C ASP A 323 -25.71 -10.58 8.25
N LEU A 324 -25.23 -11.50 7.41
CA LEU A 324 -23.81 -11.72 7.22
C LEU A 324 -23.12 -10.44 6.69
N ARG A 325 -23.72 -9.77 5.69
CA ARG A 325 -23.15 -8.51 5.18
C ARG A 325 -23.06 -7.44 6.26
N ALA A 326 -24.14 -7.24 7.01
CA ALA A 326 -24.18 -6.27 8.10
C ALA A 326 -23.13 -6.59 9.18
N SER A 327 -23.01 -7.86 9.55
CA SER A 327 -22.01 -8.33 10.51
C SER A 327 -20.58 -8.09 10.04
N LEU A 328 -20.26 -8.44 8.78
CA LEU A 328 -18.92 -8.24 8.21
C LEU A 328 -18.60 -6.77 8.00
N SER A 329 -19.59 -5.94 7.62
CA SER A 329 -19.43 -4.49 7.53
C SER A 329 -19.05 -3.90 8.89
N ALA A 330 -19.81 -4.19 9.93
CA ALA A 330 -19.54 -3.70 11.29
C ALA A 330 -18.18 -4.20 11.82
N ALA A 331 -17.90 -5.48 11.64
CA ALA A 331 -16.61 -6.08 12.02
C ALA A 331 -15.44 -5.46 11.24
N GLY A 332 -15.63 -5.18 9.94
CA GLY A 332 -14.65 -4.53 9.07
C GLY A 332 -14.30 -3.14 9.57
N VAL A 333 -15.29 -2.31 9.85
CA VAL A 333 -15.07 -0.94 10.40
C VAL A 333 -14.33 -1.01 11.73
N ALA A 334 -14.75 -1.88 12.64
CA ALA A 334 -14.08 -2.06 13.93
C ALA A 334 -12.63 -2.59 13.77
N ARG A 335 -12.40 -3.46 12.80
CA ARG A 335 -11.05 -3.96 12.46
C ARG A 335 -10.18 -2.87 11.89
N ALA A 336 -10.67 -2.10 10.91
CA ALA A 336 -9.95 -1.02 10.25
C ALA A 336 -9.53 0.08 11.24
N ALA A 337 -10.36 0.39 12.23
CA ALA A 337 -10.04 1.37 13.27
C ALA A 337 -8.80 1.02 14.12
N ARG A 338 -8.30 -0.22 14.05
CA ARG A 338 -7.06 -0.64 14.72
C ARG A 338 -5.80 -0.29 13.93
N PHE A 339 -5.94 0.19 12.70
CA PHE A 339 -4.84 0.52 11.79
C PHE A 339 -4.83 2.03 11.55
N SER A 340 -3.98 2.73 12.29
CA SER A 340 -3.90 4.19 12.28
C SER A 340 -2.55 4.65 11.73
N TRP A 341 -2.56 5.65 10.86
CA TRP A 341 -1.33 6.33 10.43
C TRP A 341 -0.66 7.08 11.57
N ASP A 342 -1.42 7.51 12.59
CA ASP A 342 -0.84 8.17 13.77
C ASP A 342 -0.04 7.16 14.61
N ASP A 343 -0.55 5.95 14.81
CA ASP A 343 0.18 4.86 15.47
C ASP A 343 1.43 4.45 14.66
N CYS A 344 1.28 4.34 13.34
CA CYS A 344 2.40 4.08 12.44
C CYS A 344 3.50 5.15 12.57
N ALA A 345 3.13 6.43 12.57
CA ALA A 345 4.06 7.54 12.72
C ALA A 345 4.74 7.56 14.09
N GLN A 346 3.98 7.34 15.17
CA GLN A 346 4.52 7.28 16.55
C GLN A 346 5.54 6.14 16.69
N LYS A 347 5.20 4.93 16.23
CA LYS A 347 6.11 3.78 16.25
C LYS A 347 7.35 4.01 15.39
N THR A 348 7.19 4.65 14.23
CA THR A 348 8.32 5.01 13.36
C THR A 348 9.21 6.05 14.00
N LEU A 349 8.67 7.06 14.69
CA LEU A 349 9.46 8.02 15.45
C LEU A 349 10.27 7.33 16.57
N GLN A 350 9.69 6.36 17.25
CA GLN A 350 10.43 5.55 18.24
C GLN A 350 11.59 4.79 17.61
N VAL A 351 11.42 4.30 16.36
CA VAL A 351 12.52 3.68 15.59
C VAL A 351 13.63 4.71 15.34
N TYR A 352 13.27 5.95 14.96
CA TYR A 352 14.27 7.02 14.76
C TYR A 352 15.06 7.30 16.03
N ARG A 353 14.36 7.47 17.16
CA ARG A 353 15.01 7.74 18.47
C ARG A 353 16.01 6.61 18.82
N ARG A 354 15.59 5.34 18.70
CA ARG A 354 16.51 4.21 18.95
C ARG A 354 17.68 4.17 17.96
N ALA A 355 17.46 4.45 16.68
CA ALA A 355 18.51 4.49 15.66
C ALA A 355 19.56 5.58 15.94
N LEU A 356 19.17 6.65 16.64
CA LEU A 356 20.03 7.75 17.09
C LEU A 356 20.60 7.56 18.50
N GLY A 357 20.29 6.43 19.18
CA GLY A 357 20.74 6.17 20.56
C GLY A 357 20.02 7.04 21.61
N MET A 358 18.81 7.48 21.31
CA MET A 358 17.96 8.27 22.21
C MET A 358 16.92 7.33 22.85
N SER A 359 16.75 7.41 24.16
CA SER A 359 15.75 6.66 24.92
C SER A 359 14.37 7.25 24.82
#